data_88098f77366877f740d4786132e6f4d5
#
_entry.id   88098f77366877f740d4786132e6f4d5
#
_cell.length_a   1.000
_cell.length_b   1.000
_cell.length_c   1.000
_cell.angle_alpha   90.00
_cell.angle_beta   90.00
_cell.angle_gamma   90.00
#
_symmetry.space_group_name_H-M   'P 1'
#
loop_
_entity.id
_entity.type
_entity.pdbx_description
1 polymer ?
#
loop_
_entity_poly.entity_id
_entity_poly.type
_entity_poly.pdbx_seq_one_letter_code
_entity_poly.pdbx_strand_id
1 'polypeptide(L)'
;MTRPDPSEKFVGIQVSPISFIDEGVDAVLDTLQNRVGVNVLMLGTVSWLGLKTGRSISHALDGWPDHGVPEPFTMKGGAYFDPDPRYYSKTLIKDFRAQDPEMAGIDILDLVIPEAHKRGMKVFPELMEPFFKYAGHGSASAVDIPNLATCMEIDCFGRRRDEPSTSNPDYRNWMHAIVEDQVRNHDIDGLMWCNERNSPLDQMMQGQAPGDFSDAARAEALARGIDVEACRRACIAMYEFMQAAIAGEEFDDGAFITFIRTLLAHPEVLIWERFWLERNKDLDRELYGLVKWCKPSLPFGLNVWNRNHFNIFRRAQWPWVEQTMYSDWVKPITYQHQSGEIWHKEFGFFGKTILRDHDQAAAMQVMDSILGIGGAPLDRVIQEGLDPDTYVFRQCADALRGVHGKAKVYMGLGIDAPRVRADQAVCTPDIAYRSVMATYRAGGHGVVLSPNYASMKLTNLDGVAQALTELGLK
;
A
#
# COMPACT_ATOMS: atom_id res chain seq x y z
N MET A 1 21.09 -3.93 22.62
CA MET A 1 19.77 -3.40 22.28
C MET A 1 19.35 -2.46 23.37
N THR A 2 19.21 -1.17 23.09
CA THR A 2 18.57 -0.23 24.02
C THR A 2 17.08 -0.55 24.06
N ARG A 3 16.49 -0.69 25.25
CA ARG A 3 15.04 -0.88 25.38
C ARG A 3 14.33 0.34 24.81
N PRO A 4 13.24 0.16 24.03
CA PRO A 4 12.42 1.27 23.59
C PRO A 4 11.81 2.01 24.80
N ASP A 5 11.58 3.30 24.63
CA ASP A 5 10.90 4.11 25.66
C ASP A 5 9.39 3.77 25.64
N PRO A 6 8.82 3.27 26.77
CA PRO A 6 7.39 2.97 26.83
C PRO A 6 6.50 4.20 26.61
N SER A 7 6.98 5.41 26.89
CA SER A 7 6.22 6.65 26.66
C SER A 7 6.07 6.97 25.17
N GLU A 8 6.97 6.46 24.32
CA GLU A 8 6.91 6.59 22.86
C GLU A 8 6.31 5.35 22.17
N LYS A 9 5.66 4.45 22.94
CA LYS A 9 5.06 3.22 22.40
C LYS A 9 4.13 3.51 21.22
N PHE A 10 4.41 2.87 20.09
CA PHE A 10 3.54 2.85 18.91
C PHE A 10 3.38 1.41 18.40
N VAL A 11 2.29 0.79 18.78
CA VAL A 11 1.89 -0.55 18.35
C VAL A 11 0.53 -0.43 17.68
N GLY A 12 0.56 -0.24 16.36
CA GLY A 12 -0.62 -0.09 15.53
C GLY A 12 -1.13 -1.43 15.01
N ILE A 13 -2.42 -1.46 14.64
CA ILE A 13 -3.03 -2.57 13.91
C ILE A 13 -4.02 -2.04 12.88
N GLN A 14 -3.98 -2.58 11.67
CA GLN A 14 -5.01 -2.31 10.67
C GLN A 14 -6.26 -3.11 10.99
N VAL A 15 -7.41 -2.43 11.07
CA VAL A 15 -8.69 -3.04 11.43
C VAL A 15 -9.80 -2.52 10.53
N SER A 16 -10.58 -3.44 9.99
CA SER A 16 -11.77 -3.12 9.18
C SER A 16 -12.98 -2.88 10.05
N PRO A 17 -13.92 -2.01 9.63
CA PRO A 17 -15.17 -1.74 10.33
C PRO A 17 -15.95 -2.97 10.72
N ILE A 18 -15.96 -3.99 9.84
CA ILE A 18 -16.75 -5.20 10.07
C ILE A 18 -16.37 -5.97 11.34
N SER A 19 -15.11 -5.87 11.78
CA SER A 19 -14.69 -6.51 13.04
C SER A 19 -15.47 -5.97 14.23
N PHE A 20 -15.75 -4.68 14.27
CA PHE A 20 -16.52 -4.04 15.34
C PHE A 20 -18.01 -4.39 15.30
N ILE A 21 -18.53 -4.76 14.13
CA ILE A 21 -19.91 -5.21 13.96
C ILE A 21 -20.05 -6.68 14.36
N ASP A 22 -19.11 -7.53 13.91
CA ASP A 22 -19.18 -8.97 14.15
C ASP A 22 -18.85 -9.37 15.59
N GLU A 23 -17.80 -8.79 16.15
CA GLU A 23 -17.28 -9.16 17.46
C GLU A 23 -17.75 -8.19 18.58
N GLY A 24 -18.19 -6.98 18.19
CA GLY A 24 -18.52 -5.90 19.11
C GLY A 24 -17.32 -5.02 19.46
N VAL A 25 -17.56 -3.70 19.67
CA VAL A 25 -16.52 -2.70 19.88
C VAL A 25 -15.64 -3.04 21.08
N ASP A 26 -16.25 -3.33 22.23
CA ASP A 26 -15.53 -3.63 23.47
C ASP A 26 -14.67 -4.89 23.32
N ALA A 27 -15.19 -5.96 22.73
CA ALA A 27 -14.46 -7.22 22.58
C ALA A 27 -13.22 -7.06 21.68
N VAL A 28 -13.36 -6.32 20.56
CA VAL A 28 -12.23 -6.02 19.67
C VAL A 28 -11.17 -5.19 20.40
N LEU A 29 -11.58 -4.08 21.02
CA LEU A 29 -10.64 -3.18 21.72
C LEU A 29 -9.93 -3.87 22.88
N ASP A 30 -10.65 -4.65 23.68
CA ASP A 30 -10.09 -5.41 24.79
C ASP A 30 -9.11 -6.49 24.32
N THR A 31 -9.44 -7.20 23.24
CA THR A 31 -8.53 -8.18 22.62
C THR A 31 -7.26 -7.49 22.15
N LEU A 32 -7.38 -6.39 21.41
CA LEU A 32 -6.23 -5.67 20.86
C LEU A 32 -5.34 -5.07 21.96
N GLN A 33 -5.94 -4.44 22.96
CA GLN A 33 -5.20 -3.81 24.04
C GLN A 33 -4.63 -4.81 25.04
N ASN A 34 -5.48 -5.69 25.59
CA ASN A 34 -5.12 -6.53 26.72
C ASN A 34 -4.38 -7.81 26.29
N ARG A 35 -4.80 -8.44 25.19
CA ARG A 35 -4.14 -9.66 24.69
C ARG A 35 -2.87 -9.34 23.91
N VAL A 36 -2.90 -8.31 23.04
CA VAL A 36 -1.79 -8.03 22.11
C VAL A 36 -0.88 -6.91 22.63
N GLY A 37 -1.43 -5.86 23.18
CA GLY A 37 -0.69 -4.67 23.60
C GLY A 37 -0.74 -3.53 22.58
N VAL A 38 -1.76 -3.53 21.69
CA VAL A 38 -2.02 -2.46 20.72
C VAL A 38 -2.43 -1.18 21.44
N ASN A 39 -1.97 -0.03 20.95
CA ASN A 39 -2.39 1.29 21.44
C ASN A 39 -2.78 2.27 20.33
N VAL A 40 -2.73 1.84 19.05
CA VAL A 40 -3.13 2.65 17.89
C VAL A 40 -3.96 1.80 16.93
N LEU A 41 -5.13 2.27 16.55
CA LEU A 41 -5.95 1.65 15.50
C LEU A 41 -5.67 2.35 14.17
N MET A 42 -5.30 1.59 13.14
CA MET A 42 -5.38 2.03 11.75
C MET A 42 -6.74 1.59 11.22
N LEU A 43 -7.75 2.46 11.40
CA LEU A 43 -9.14 2.15 11.11
C LEU A 43 -9.46 2.39 9.64
N GLY A 44 -9.85 1.35 8.91
CA GLY A 44 -10.30 1.47 7.54
C GLY A 44 -11.60 2.26 7.43
N THR A 45 -11.55 3.53 7.09
CA THR A 45 -12.73 4.40 6.96
C THR A 45 -13.29 4.44 5.54
N VAL A 46 -12.46 4.08 4.57
CA VAL A 46 -12.87 3.85 3.18
C VAL A 46 -12.26 2.53 2.71
N SER A 47 -13.02 1.74 1.99
CA SER A 47 -12.51 0.53 1.37
C SER A 47 -13.16 0.32 0.01
N TRP A 48 -12.30 0.18 -0.99
CA TRP A 48 -12.70 -0.05 -2.37
C TRP A 48 -12.41 -1.49 -2.82
N LEU A 49 -11.86 -2.29 -1.91
CA LEU A 49 -11.48 -3.68 -2.14
C LEU A 49 -12.21 -4.58 -1.16
N GLY A 50 -12.91 -5.58 -1.64
CA GLY A 50 -13.58 -6.58 -0.81
C GLY A 50 -12.66 -7.25 0.22
N LEU A 51 -11.38 -7.39 -0.12
CA LEU A 51 -10.33 -7.91 0.79
C LEU A 51 -10.16 -7.10 2.08
N LYS A 52 -10.40 -5.80 2.03
CA LYS A 52 -10.22 -4.90 3.19
C LYS A 52 -11.50 -4.64 3.97
N THR A 53 -12.60 -5.22 3.56
CA THR A 53 -13.86 -5.15 4.32
C THR A 53 -13.88 -6.11 5.49
N GLY A 54 -12.93 -7.06 5.56
CA GLY A 54 -12.74 -7.97 6.69
C GLY A 54 -13.28 -9.37 6.46
N ARG A 55 -14.36 -9.52 5.71
CA ARG A 55 -14.88 -10.80 5.27
C ARG A 55 -14.64 -10.95 3.78
N SER A 56 -13.60 -11.65 3.39
CA SER A 56 -13.22 -11.77 1.99
C SER A 56 -12.90 -13.20 1.59
N ILE A 57 -12.98 -13.45 0.29
CA ILE A 57 -12.60 -14.73 -0.31
C ILE A 57 -11.11 -15.05 -0.18
N SER A 58 -10.28 -14.11 0.19
CA SER A 58 -8.85 -14.33 0.40
C SER A 58 -8.54 -15.30 1.53
N HIS A 59 -9.47 -15.53 2.44
CA HIS A 59 -9.35 -16.54 3.51
C HIS A 59 -9.50 -17.98 3.01
N ALA A 60 -9.90 -18.19 1.76
CA ALA A 60 -10.15 -19.54 1.23
C ALA A 60 -8.94 -20.47 1.32
N LEU A 61 -7.70 -19.95 1.24
CA LEU A 61 -6.47 -20.74 1.34
C LEU A 61 -5.98 -20.91 2.77
N ASP A 62 -6.20 -19.90 3.63
CA ASP A 62 -5.65 -19.85 4.99
C ASP A 62 -6.62 -20.35 6.05
N GLY A 63 -7.86 -20.65 5.64
CA GLY A 63 -8.96 -20.90 6.53
C GLY A 63 -9.49 -19.62 7.18
N TRP A 64 -10.58 -19.75 7.91
CA TRP A 64 -11.15 -18.64 8.62
C TRP A 64 -10.43 -18.41 9.95
N PRO A 65 -10.17 -17.16 10.37
CA PRO A 65 -9.53 -16.89 11.65
C PRO A 65 -10.33 -17.42 12.83
N ASP A 66 -9.64 -17.72 13.92
CA ASP A 66 -10.20 -18.26 15.16
C ASP A 66 -10.88 -17.23 16.07
N HIS A 67 -11.51 -16.20 15.47
CA HIS A 67 -12.22 -15.13 16.16
C HIS A 67 -13.72 -15.43 16.42
N GLY A 68 -14.22 -16.55 15.92
CA GLY A 68 -15.66 -16.86 16.03
C GLY A 68 -16.56 -16.02 15.13
N VAL A 69 -16.02 -15.37 14.11
CA VAL A 69 -16.78 -14.56 13.16
C VAL A 69 -17.61 -15.42 12.20
N PRO A 70 -18.72 -14.87 11.64
CA PRO A 70 -19.58 -15.57 10.67
C PRO A 70 -18.85 -16.00 9.39
N GLU A 71 -19.52 -16.83 8.60
CA GLU A 71 -19.06 -17.24 7.27
C GLU A 71 -18.61 -16.06 6.40
N PRO A 72 -17.54 -16.24 5.60
CA PRO A 72 -17.05 -15.18 4.72
C PRO A 72 -18.10 -14.75 3.71
N PHE A 73 -18.29 -13.45 3.58
CA PHE A 73 -19.07 -12.89 2.48
C PHE A 73 -18.33 -11.65 1.93
N THR A 74 -18.64 -11.30 0.71
CA THR A 74 -18.05 -10.14 0.06
C THR A 74 -18.89 -8.91 0.33
N MET A 75 -18.29 -7.90 0.96
CA MET A 75 -18.86 -6.56 1.05
C MET A 75 -18.49 -5.74 -0.19
N LYS A 76 -19.36 -4.83 -0.59
CA LYS A 76 -19.10 -3.93 -1.73
C LYS A 76 -18.05 -2.89 -1.38
N GLY A 77 -18.07 -2.40 -0.16
CA GLY A 77 -17.21 -1.31 0.29
C GLY A 77 -17.79 0.07 0.00
N GLY A 78 -16.95 1.08 0.12
CA GLY A 78 -17.30 2.50 0.06
C GLY A 78 -16.77 3.24 1.28
N ALA A 79 -17.32 4.41 1.60
CA ALA A 79 -17.06 5.09 2.86
C ALA A 79 -17.90 4.48 3.99
N TYR A 80 -17.26 4.23 5.12
CA TYR A 80 -17.87 3.71 6.35
C TYR A 80 -18.08 4.81 7.42
N PHE A 81 -17.85 6.06 7.05
CA PHE A 81 -18.28 7.25 7.79
C PHE A 81 -19.39 7.96 7.02
N ASP A 82 -20.06 8.92 7.61
CA ASP A 82 -21.14 9.68 6.98
C ASP A 82 -20.58 10.95 6.33
N PRO A 83 -20.38 10.99 4.97
CA PRO A 83 -19.79 12.13 4.30
C PRO A 83 -20.64 13.39 4.45
N ASP A 84 -20.05 14.49 4.94
CA ASP A 84 -20.69 15.79 5.05
C ASP A 84 -20.71 16.50 3.67
N PRO A 85 -21.89 16.71 3.07
CA PRO A 85 -22.01 17.28 1.71
C PRO A 85 -21.30 18.62 1.49
N ARG A 86 -21.03 19.37 2.56
CA ARG A 86 -20.37 20.67 2.50
C ARG A 86 -18.97 20.58 1.89
N TYR A 87 -18.24 19.48 2.12
CA TYR A 87 -16.88 19.29 1.61
C TYR A 87 -16.84 18.85 0.15
N TYR A 88 -17.89 18.18 -0.35
CA TYR A 88 -17.92 17.57 -1.68
C TYR A 88 -18.51 18.46 -2.78
N SER A 89 -18.61 19.77 -2.55
CA SER A 89 -19.19 20.71 -3.52
C SER A 89 -18.36 20.88 -4.81
N LYS A 90 -17.05 20.59 -4.75
CA LYS A 90 -16.09 20.78 -5.86
C LYS A 90 -15.81 19.50 -6.66
N THR A 91 -16.53 18.44 -6.43
CA THR A 91 -16.39 17.16 -7.14
C THR A 91 -17.73 16.65 -7.62
N LEU A 92 -17.73 15.88 -8.70
CA LEU A 92 -18.90 15.13 -9.18
C LEU A 92 -19.08 13.81 -8.43
N ILE A 93 -18.08 13.35 -7.67
CA ILE A 93 -18.12 12.10 -6.88
C ILE A 93 -18.71 12.42 -5.50
N LYS A 94 -19.98 12.07 -5.29
CA LYS A 94 -20.72 12.39 -4.05
C LYS A 94 -21.36 11.19 -3.38
N ASP A 95 -21.77 10.19 -4.18
CA ASP A 95 -22.51 9.02 -3.70
C ASP A 95 -21.55 7.82 -3.55
N PHE A 96 -20.75 7.84 -2.50
CA PHE A 96 -19.73 6.81 -2.25
C PHE A 96 -19.83 6.17 -0.86
N ARG A 97 -20.89 6.46 -0.10
CA ARG A 97 -21.20 5.79 1.17
C ARG A 97 -21.39 4.29 0.94
N ALA A 98 -20.83 3.46 1.80
CA ALA A 98 -21.00 2.00 1.73
C ALA A 98 -22.50 1.63 1.78
N GLN A 99 -22.89 0.74 0.86
CA GLN A 99 -24.27 0.27 0.71
C GLN A 99 -24.47 -1.09 1.37
N ASP A 100 -23.50 -1.57 2.12
CA ASP A 100 -23.55 -2.86 2.81
C ASP A 100 -24.56 -2.77 3.98
N PRO A 101 -25.56 -3.70 4.07
CA PRO A 101 -26.62 -3.62 5.05
C PRO A 101 -26.13 -3.55 6.51
N GLU A 102 -25.01 -4.22 6.80
CA GLU A 102 -24.39 -4.26 8.13
C GLU A 102 -23.83 -2.90 8.55
N MET A 103 -23.58 -2.02 7.59
CA MET A 103 -23.05 -0.68 7.82
C MET A 103 -24.13 0.42 7.74
N ALA A 104 -25.39 0.02 7.57
CA ALA A 104 -26.50 0.97 7.44
C ALA A 104 -26.66 1.82 8.71
N GLY A 105 -26.60 3.13 8.58
CA GLY A 105 -26.76 4.08 9.68
C GLY A 105 -25.62 4.08 10.70
N ILE A 106 -24.47 3.48 10.39
CA ILE A 106 -23.30 3.43 11.28
C ILE A 106 -22.21 4.33 10.69
N ASP A 107 -21.83 5.39 11.40
CA ASP A 107 -20.55 6.05 11.22
C ASP A 107 -19.50 5.36 12.07
N ILE A 108 -18.51 4.75 11.44
CA ILE A 108 -17.52 3.94 12.15
C ILE A 108 -16.60 4.78 13.04
N LEU A 109 -16.34 6.02 12.68
CA LEU A 109 -15.53 6.92 13.48
C LEU A 109 -16.26 7.33 14.77
N ASP A 110 -17.54 7.68 14.65
CA ASP A 110 -18.37 8.01 15.80
C ASP A 110 -18.59 6.81 16.72
N LEU A 111 -18.63 5.60 16.16
CA LEU A 111 -18.76 4.37 16.93
C LEU A 111 -17.49 4.01 17.71
N VAL A 112 -16.31 4.12 17.07
CA VAL A 112 -15.05 3.55 17.60
C VAL A 112 -14.24 4.56 18.40
N ILE A 113 -14.18 5.83 18.00
CA ILE A 113 -13.31 6.84 18.64
C ILE A 113 -13.60 6.98 20.14
N PRO A 114 -14.85 7.17 20.59
CA PRO A 114 -15.11 7.39 22.02
C PRO A 114 -14.67 6.19 22.89
N GLU A 115 -14.88 4.97 22.40
CA GLU A 115 -14.54 3.75 23.15
C GLU A 115 -13.04 3.47 23.14
N ALA A 116 -12.34 3.80 22.05
CA ALA A 116 -10.88 3.74 21.98
C ALA A 116 -10.24 4.77 22.94
N HIS A 117 -10.72 6.01 22.93
CA HIS A 117 -10.22 7.07 23.81
C HIS A 117 -10.40 6.78 25.30
N LYS A 118 -11.54 6.17 25.69
CA LYS A 118 -11.76 5.71 27.08
C LYS A 118 -10.67 4.73 27.55
N ARG A 119 -10.05 3.98 26.62
CA ARG A 119 -8.97 3.02 26.86
C ARG A 119 -7.58 3.63 26.66
N GLY A 120 -7.48 4.93 26.33
CA GLY A 120 -6.22 5.59 25.99
C GLY A 120 -5.62 5.11 24.66
N MET A 121 -6.43 4.48 23.81
CA MET A 121 -6.01 4.08 22.45
C MET A 121 -6.24 5.24 21.49
N LYS A 122 -5.38 5.33 20.47
CA LYS A 122 -5.48 6.32 19.39
C LYS A 122 -6.16 5.74 18.15
N VAL A 123 -6.86 6.58 17.39
CA VAL A 123 -7.54 6.20 16.16
C VAL A 123 -7.00 7.01 14.98
N PHE A 124 -6.43 6.30 14.01
CA PHE A 124 -5.90 6.85 12.77
C PHE A 124 -6.74 6.29 11.61
N PRO A 125 -7.57 7.10 10.94
CA PRO A 125 -8.16 6.67 9.68
C PRO A 125 -7.10 6.17 8.69
N GLU A 126 -7.35 5.00 8.12
CA GLU A 126 -6.60 4.48 6.97
C GLU A 126 -7.35 4.82 5.70
N LEU A 127 -6.76 5.66 4.90
CA LEU A 127 -7.27 6.02 3.58
C LEU A 127 -6.49 5.29 2.51
N MET A 128 -7.20 4.46 1.74
CA MET A 128 -6.64 3.76 0.59
C MET A 128 -7.24 4.34 -0.69
N GLU A 129 -6.39 4.55 -1.69
CA GLU A 129 -6.86 4.89 -3.02
C GLU A 129 -7.75 3.78 -3.62
N PRO A 130 -8.75 4.14 -4.44
CA PRO A 130 -9.53 3.15 -5.18
C PRO A 130 -8.69 2.50 -6.28
N PHE A 131 -8.51 1.19 -6.17
CA PHE A 131 -7.87 0.36 -7.20
C PHE A 131 -8.87 -0.64 -7.75
N PHE A 132 -8.94 -0.75 -9.07
CA PHE A 132 -9.84 -1.67 -9.76
C PHE A 132 -9.22 -3.01 -10.10
N LYS A 133 -7.92 -3.11 -10.03
CA LYS A 133 -7.10 -4.26 -10.40
C LYS A 133 -7.49 -5.58 -9.77
N TYR A 134 -8.36 -5.53 -8.77
CA TYR A 134 -8.83 -6.68 -8.01
C TYR A 134 -10.29 -7.04 -8.28
N ALA A 135 -10.85 -6.57 -9.38
CA ALA A 135 -12.24 -6.85 -9.79
C ALA A 135 -12.61 -8.35 -9.87
N GLY A 136 -11.63 -9.28 -9.82
CA GLY A 136 -11.87 -10.71 -9.70
C GLY A 136 -11.92 -11.25 -8.26
N HIS A 137 -11.71 -10.41 -7.24
CA HIS A 137 -11.58 -10.82 -5.85
C HIS A 137 -12.70 -10.28 -4.95
N GLY A 138 -13.88 -10.02 -5.49
CA GLY A 138 -15.01 -9.50 -4.73
C GLY A 138 -14.81 -8.06 -4.23
N SER A 139 -13.92 -7.31 -4.88
CA SER A 139 -13.76 -5.89 -4.60
C SER A 139 -14.97 -5.10 -5.06
N ALA A 140 -15.30 -4.01 -4.36
CA ALA A 140 -16.18 -3.00 -4.90
C ALA A 140 -15.61 -2.56 -6.25
N SER A 141 -16.40 -2.64 -7.30
CA SER A 141 -16.05 -2.03 -8.56
C SER A 141 -16.21 -0.53 -8.38
N ALA A 142 -15.22 0.26 -8.71
CA ALA A 142 -15.38 1.71 -8.70
C ALA A 142 -16.42 2.21 -9.72
N VAL A 143 -16.82 1.35 -10.64
CA VAL A 143 -17.98 1.60 -11.51
C VAL A 143 -19.25 1.74 -10.69
N ASP A 144 -19.27 1.19 -9.46
CA ASP A 144 -20.40 1.31 -8.53
C ASP A 144 -20.44 2.68 -7.81
N ILE A 145 -19.36 3.48 -7.94
CA ILE A 145 -19.32 4.86 -7.43
C ILE A 145 -19.65 5.82 -8.57
N PRO A 146 -20.81 6.50 -8.52
CA PRO A 146 -21.22 7.41 -9.58
C PRO A 146 -20.14 8.45 -9.91
N ASN A 147 -19.89 8.66 -11.20
CA ASN A 147 -18.91 9.57 -11.79
C ASN A 147 -17.43 9.20 -11.60
N LEU A 148 -17.07 8.23 -10.77
CA LEU A 148 -15.66 7.83 -10.62
C LEU A 148 -15.09 7.28 -11.94
N ALA A 149 -15.89 6.58 -12.72
CA ALA A 149 -15.47 6.04 -14.02
C ALA A 149 -15.03 7.12 -15.03
N THR A 150 -15.45 8.40 -14.86
CA THR A 150 -15.03 9.53 -15.71
C THR A 150 -13.65 10.06 -15.32
N CYS A 151 -13.13 9.67 -14.17
CA CYS A 151 -11.86 10.15 -13.64
C CYS A 151 -10.68 9.20 -13.95
N MET A 152 -10.92 8.10 -14.68
CA MET A 152 -9.90 7.08 -14.91
C MET A 152 -8.77 7.54 -15.82
N GLU A 153 -7.57 7.00 -15.59
CA GLU A 153 -6.45 7.11 -16.51
C GLU A 153 -6.81 6.56 -17.90
N ILE A 154 -6.18 7.10 -18.92
CA ILE A 154 -6.24 6.62 -20.30
C ILE A 154 -4.85 6.15 -20.70
N ASP A 155 -4.72 4.97 -21.30
CA ASP A 155 -3.44 4.46 -21.78
C ASP A 155 -2.98 5.14 -23.08
N CYS A 156 -1.75 4.85 -23.51
CA CYS A 156 -1.17 5.41 -24.74
C CYS A 156 -1.92 5.03 -26.03
N PHE A 157 -2.86 4.08 -25.98
CA PHE A 157 -3.73 3.66 -27.10
C PHE A 157 -5.15 4.24 -27.00
N GLY A 158 -5.43 5.10 -26.00
CA GLY A 158 -6.75 5.71 -25.81
C GLY A 158 -7.74 4.83 -25.04
N ARG A 159 -7.31 3.75 -24.39
CA ARG A 159 -8.18 2.84 -23.63
C ARG A 159 -8.20 3.24 -22.16
N ARG A 160 -9.36 3.14 -21.53
CA ARG A 160 -9.51 3.40 -20.10
C ARG A 160 -8.75 2.36 -19.28
N ARG A 161 -8.03 2.82 -18.27
CA ARG A 161 -7.33 2.00 -17.29
C ARG A 161 -8.16 1.79 -16.02
N ASP A 162 -7.62 1.01 -15.11
CA ASP A 162 -8.27 0.66 -13.84
C ASP A 162 -7.84 1.55 -12.65
N GLU A 163 -7.18 2.66 -12.91
CA GLU A 163 -6.69 3.59 -11.88
C GLU A 163 -7.21 4.99 -12.16
N PRO A 164 -7.68 5.76 -11.15
CA PRO A 164 -8.05 7.15 -11.35
C PRO A 164 -6.85 8.02 -11.68
N SER A 165 -7.04 8.99 -12.56
CA SER A 165 -6.02 9.98 -12.90
C SER A 165 -5.83 10.97 -11.75
N THR A 166 -4.60 11.08 -11.25
CA THR A 166 -4.24 12.11 -10.26
C THR A 166 -4.21 13.53 -10.85
N SER A 167 -4.28 13.68 -12.16
CA SER A 167 -4.49 14.98 -12.84
C SER A 167 -5.97 15.38 -12.95
N ASN A 168 -6.90 14.43 -12.71
CA ASN A 168 -8.33 14.73 -12.82
C ASN A 168 -8.80 15.56 -11.62
N PRO A 169 -9.38 16.76 -11.83
CA PRO A 169 -9.75 17.66 -10.75
C PRO A 169 -10.88 17.11 -9.87
N ASP A 170 -11.83 16.35 -10.42
CA ASP A 170 -12.90 15.76 -9.63
C ASP A 170 -12.36 14.71 -8.66
N TYR A 171 -11.42 13.86 -9.13
CA TYR A 171 -10.75 12.88 -8.29
C TYR A 171 -9.92 13.54 -7.17
N ARG A 172 -9.10 14.54 -7.50
CA ARG A 172 -8.29 15.28 -6.51
C ARG A 172 -9.17 15.96 -5.46
N ASN A 173 -10.20 16.69 -5.92
CA ASN A 173 -11.14 17.36 -5.02
C ASN A 173 -11.89 16.36 -4.12
N TRP A 174 -12.19 15.17 -4.63
CA TRP A 174 -12.80 14.10 -3.84
C TRP A 174 -11.86 13.58 -2.74
N MET A 175 -10.59 13.32 -3.06
CA MET A 175 -9.60 12.91 -2.06
C MET A 175 -9.37 13.99 -1.00
N HIS A 176 -9.28 15.26 -1.41
CA HIS A 176 -9.19 16.38 -0.47
C HIS A 176 -10.42 16.46 0.43
N ALA A 177 -11.62 16.31 -0.14
CA ALA A 177 -12.86 16.36 0.62
C ALA A 177 -12.93 15.24 1.68
N ILE A 178 -12.56 14.00 1.35
CA ILE A 178 -12.51 12.88 2.31
C ILE A 178 -11.58 13.20 3.47
N VAL A 179 -10.38 13.72 3.19
CA VAL A 179 -9.41 14.07 4.23
C VAL A 179 -9.90 15.24 5.08
N GLU A 180 -10.39 16.31 4.47
CA GLU A 180 -10.88 17.49 5.20
C GLU A 180 -12.08 17.15 6.08
N ASP A 181 -13.02 16.37 5.57
CA ASP A 181 -14.21 15.91 6.29
C ASP A 181 -13.83 15.14 7.55
N GLN A 182 -13.00 14.11 7.42
CA GLN A 182 -12.60 13.29 8.57
C GLN A 182 -11.79 14.07 9.61
N VAL A 183 -10.89 14.97 9.17
CA VAL A 183 -10.06 15.77 10.08
C VAL A 183 -10.86 16.81 10.85
N ARG A 184 -11.90 17.38 10.24
CA ARG A 184 -12.69 18.46 10.85
C ARG A 184 -13.88 17.98 11.67
N ASN A 185 -14.47 16.87 11.27
CA ASN A 185 -15.72 16.38 11.89
C ASN A 185 -15.51 15.32 12.96
N HIS A 186 -14.30 14.70 13.02
CA HIS A 186 -14.04 13.63 13.98
C HIS A 186 -12.78 13.91 14.82
N ASP A 187 -12.77 13.44 16.05
CA ASP A 187 -11.62 13.60 16.97
C ASP A 187 -10.56 12.52 16.74
N ILE A 188 -10.03 12.48 15.51
CA ILE A 188 -8.97 11.55 15.13
C ILE A 188 -7.61 11.98 15.67
N ASP A 189 -6.73 11.01 15.91
CA ASP A 189 -5.37 11.20 16.47
C ASP A 189 -4.25 11.23 15.43
N GLY A 190 -4.56 10.94 14.20
CA GLY A 190 -3.64 10.92 13.06
C GLY A 190 -4.34 10.43 11.80
N LEU A 191 -3.58 10.25 10.72
CA LEU A 191 -4.09 9.75 9.45
C LEU A 191 -3.02 8.95 8.72
N MET A 192 -3.39 7.84 8.08
CA MET A 192 -2.52 7.07 7.21
C MET A 192 -3.05 7.11 5.77
N TRP A 193 -2.18 7.53 4.86
CA TRP A 193 -2.44 7.54 3.42
C TRP A 193 -1.74 6.38 2.72
N CYS A 194 -2.47 5.68 1.88
CA CYS A 194 -1.99 4.53 1.13
C CYS A 194 -2.14 4.79 -0.38
N ASN A 195 -1.00 5.03 -1.03
CA ASN A 195 -0.89 5.21 -2.49
C ASN A 195 -0.02 4.08 -3.06
N GLU A 196 -0.63 3.12 -3.77
CA GLU A 196 0.04 1.93 -4.30
C GLU A 196 -0.10 1.86 -5.83
N ARG A 197 0.50 2.80 -6.55
CA ARG A 197 0.40 2.93 -8.01
C ARG A 197 1.63 2.40 -8.75
N ASN A 198 1.41 1.88 -9.94
CA ASN A 198 2.47 1.51 -10.87
C ASN A 198 2.74 2.67 -11.83
N SER A 199 4.00 3.08 -11.96
CA SER A 199 4.42 4.07 -12.94
C SER A 199 4.33 3.55 -14.38
N PRO A 200 4.35 4.42 -15.40
CA PRO A 200 4.33 4.00 -16.80
C PRO A 200 5.39 2.95 -17.15
N LEU A 201 6.61 3.10 -16.66
CA LEU A 201 7.68 2.13 -16.90
C LEU A 201 7.40 0.79 -16.19
N ASP A 202 6.93 0.83 -14.95
CA ASP A 202 6.48 -0.37 -14.23
C ASP A 202 5.34 -1.09 -14.95
N GLN A 203 4.38 -0.34 -15.49
CA GLN A 203 3.26 -0.89 -16.24
C GLN A 203 3.75 -1.63 -17.48
N MET A 204 4.67 -1.01 -18.24
CA MET A 204 5.25 -1.63 -19.44
C MET A 204 6.03 -2.90 -19.12
N MET A 205 6.82 -2.92 -18.06
CA MET A 205 7.53 -4.12 -17.60
C MET A 205 6.59 -5.25 -17.21
N GLN A 206 5.38 -4.91 -16.70
CA GLN A 206 4.32 -5.88 -16.41
C GLN A 206 3.51 -6.29 -17.67
N GLY A 207 3.88 -5.83 -18.85
CA GLY A 207 3.16 -6.08 -20.10
C GLY A 207 1.89 -5.26 -20.26
N GLN A 208 1.72 -4.19 -19.50
CA GLN A 208 0.56 -3.30 -19.55
C GLN A 208 0.88 -2.04 -20.34
N ALA A 209 -0.09 -1.53 -21.10
CA ALA A 209 0.07 -0.26 -21.79
C ALA A 209 0.12 0.89 -20.75
N PRO A 210 1.07 1.83 -20.88
CA PRO A 210 1.28 2.87 -19.90
C PRO A 210 0.21 3.97 -19.93
N GLY A 211 -0.15 4.53 -18.76
CA GLY A 211 -0.94 5.75 -18.56
C GLY A 211 -0.03 6.91 -18.13
N ASP A 212 -0.53 8.05 -17.78
CA ASP A 212 -1.88 8.55 -17.94
C ASP A 212 -1.94 9.54 -19.11
N PHE A 213 -2.68 9.22 -20.15
CA PHE A 213 -2.91 10.11 -21.31
C PHE A 213 -4.36 10.62 -21.34
N SER A 214 -5.02 10.73 -20.18
CA SER A 214 -6.33 11.39 -20.07
C SER A 214 -6.27 12.86 -20.45
N ASP A 215 -7.40 13.44 -20.81
CA ASP A 215 -7.46 14.86 -21.21
C ASP A 215 -6.92 15.80 -20.12
N ALA A 216 -7.19 15.51 -18.85
CA ALA A 216 -6.67 16.29 -17.73
C ALA A 216 -5.13 16.21 -17.65
N ALA A 217 -4.55 15.01 -17.74
CA ALA A 217 -3.10 14.80 -17.72
C ALA A 217 -2.43 15.45 -18.94
N ARG A 218 -3.03 15.31 -20.13
CA ARG A 218 -2.53 15.95 -21.36
C ARG A 218 -2.52 17.48 -21.25
N ALA A 219 -3.61 18.08 -20.77
CA ALA A 219 -3.71 19.52 -20.59
C ALA A 219 -2.65 20.05 -19.61
N GLU A 220 -2.44 19.33 -18.51
CA GLU A 220 -1.42 19.69 -17.52
C GLU A 220 0.01 19.53 -18.03
N ALA A 221 0.31 18.47 -18.76
CA ALA A 221 1.62 18.23 -19.38
C ALA A 221 1.93 19.33 -20.41
N LEU A 222 0.96 19.69 -21.26
CA LEU A 222 1.09 20.79 -22.22
C LEU A 222 1.35 22.12 -21.52
N ALA A 223 0.65 22.42 -20.42
CA ALA A 223 0.89 23.64 -19.63
C ALA A 223 2.30 23.70 -19.02
N ARG A 224 2.95 22.55 -18.83
CA ARG A 224 4.35 22.42 -18.38
C ARG A 224 5.36 22.42 -19.54
N GLY A 225 4.91 22.57 -20.79
CA GLY A 225 5.76 22.57 -21.99
C GLY A 225 6.21 21.17 -22.44
N ILE A 226 5.52 20.11 -22.02
CA ILE A 226 5.83 18.73 -22.42
C ILE A 226 5.15 18.41 -23.76
N ASP A 227 5.90 17.89 -24.72
CA ASP A 227 5.33 17.35 -25.97
C ASP A 227 4.67 16.00 -25.70
N VAL A 228 3.37 16.03 -25.44
CA VAL A 228 2.58 14.85 -25.09
C VAL A 228 2.57 13.79 -26.19
N GLU A 229 2.55 14.22 -27.47
CA GLU A 229 2.51 13.26 -28.58
C GLU A 229 3.90 12.59 -28.79
N ALA A 230 5.00 13.31 -28.56
CA ALA A 230 6.33 12.70 -28.54
C ALA A 230 6.43 11.67 -27.37
N CYS A 231 5.98 12.02 -26.18
CA CYS A 231 5.93 11.11 -25.04
C CYS A 231 5.07 9.87 -25.33
N ARG A 232 3.89 10.06 -25.94
CA ARG A 232 2.99 8.94 -26.30
C ARG A 232 3.66 7.99 -27.30
N ARG A 233 4.29 8.51 -28.35
CA ARG A 233 5.03 7.66 -29.32
C ARG A 233 6.18 6.91 -28.65
N ALA A 234 6.93 7.58 -27.80
CA ALA A 234 8.03 6.98 -27.04
C ALA A 234 7.53 5.84 -26.11
N CYS A 235 6.42 6.07 -25.40
CA CYS A 235 5.79 5.05 -24.56
C CYS A 235 5.30 3.85 -25.38
N ILE A 236 4.75 4.08 -26.59
CA ILE A 236 4.35 2.99 -27.50
C ILE A 236 5.57 2.19 -27.91
N ALA A 237 6.65 2.82 -28.36
CA ALA A 237 7.89 2.13 -28.78
C ALA A 237 8.48 1.28 -27.64
N MET A 238 8.54 1.81 -26.42
CA MET A 238 9.00 1.05 -25.25
C MET A 238 8.04 -0.10 -24.89
N TYR A 239 6.74 0.12 -24.96
CA TYR A 239 5.75 -0.94 -24.75
C TYR A 239 5.88 -2.06 -25.77
N GLU A 240 6.05 -1.74 -27.07
CA GLU A 240 6.26 -2.71 -28.13
C GLU A 240 7.54 -3.54 -27.89
N PHE A 241 8.63 -2.90 -27.49
CA PHE A 241 9.85 -3.61 -27.07
C PHE A 241 9.55 -4.59 -25.91
N MET A 242 8.86 -4.13 -24.86
CA MET A 242 8.52 -5.02 -23.73
C MET A 242 7.63 -6.18 -24.13
N GLN A 243 6.66 -5.96 -25.05
CA GLN A 243 5.82 -7.03 -25.58
C GLN A 243 6.63 -8.04 -26.38
N ALA A 244 7.53 -7.58 -27.28
CA ALA A 244 8.43 -8.43 -28.04
C ALA A 244 9.33 -9.28 -27.10
N ALA A 245 9.89 -8.66 -26.06
CA ALA A 245 10.67 -9.36 -25.04
C ALA A 245 9.84 -10.45 -24.32
N ILE A 246 8.62 -10.14 -23.87
CA ILE A 246 7.71 -11.09 -23.20
C ILE A 246 7.30 -12.22 -24.16
N ALA A 247 7.10 -11.91 -25.45
CA ALA A 247 6.75 -12.89 -26.48
C ALA A 247 7.91 -13.84 -26.86
N GLY A 248 9.12 -13.54 -26.45
CA GLY A 248 10.28 -14.38 -26.73
C GLY A 248 11.01 -14.02 -28.02
N GLU A 249 10.77 -12.83 -28.60
CA GLU A 249 11.49 -12.39 -29.80
C GLU A 249 12.98 -12.23 -29.53
N GLU A 250 13.84 -12.61 -30.50
CA GLU A 250 15.28 -12.47 -30.39
C GLU A 250 15.71 -11.04 -30.69
N PHE A 251 16.74 -10.56 -29.96
CA PHE A 251 17.37 -9.27 -30.17
C PHE A 251 18.87 -9.45 -30.46
N ASP A 252 19.39 -8.79 -31.48
CA ASP A 252 20.79 -8.95 -31.94
C ASP A 252 21.84 -8.78 -30.82
N ASP A 253 21.63 -7.81 -29.93
CA ASP A 253 22.54 -7.53 -28.79
C ASP A 253 21.94 -7.94 -27.44
N GLY A 254 20.87 -8.72 -27.44
CA GLY A 254 20.12 -9.09 -26.25
C GLY A 254 19.17 -8.01 -25.74
N ALA A 255 18.25 -8.44 -24.88
CA ALA A 255 17.13 -7.61 -24.41
C ALA A 255 17.60 -6.40 -23.57
N PHE A 256 18.62 -6.55 -22.72
CA PHE A 256 19.09 -5.45 -21.87
C PHE A 256 19.70 -4.30 -22.70
N ILE A 257 20.55 -4.62 -23.68
CA ILE A 257 21.16 -3.61 -24.57
C ILE A 257 20.08 -2.96 -25.44
N THR A 258 19.11 -3.73 -25.92
CA THR A 258 17.99 -3.21 -26.71
C THR A 258 17.11 -2.29 -25.87
N PHE A 259 16.87 -2.60 -24.58
CA PHE A 259 16.20 -1.70 -23.64
C PHE A 259 16.91 -0.35 -23.53
N ILE A 260 18.22 -0.36 -23.29
CA ILE A 260 19.04 0.88 -23.21
C ILE A 260 18.98 1.65 -24.54
N ARG A 261 19.11 0.94 -25.68
CA ARG A 261 18.99 1.56 -27.01
C ARG A 261 17.64 2.23 -27.23
N THR A 262 16.55 1.58 -26.80
CA THR A 262 15.20 2.13 -26.89
C THR A 262 15.04 3.38 -26.03
N LEU A 263 15.57 3.38 -24.80
CA LEU A 263 15.58 4.58 -23.94
C LEU A 263 16.37 5.74 -24.55
N LEU A 264 17.52 5.45 -25.19
CA LEU A 264 18.34 6.48 -25.85
C LEU A 264 17.68 7.03 -27.11
N ALA A 265 16.95 6.19 -27.85
CA ALA A 265 16.23 6.59 -29.05
C ALA A 265 14.93 7.35 -28.73
N HIS A 266 14.34 7.08 -27.56
CA HIS A 266 13.03 7.60 -27.12
C HIS A 266 13.10 8.14 -25.67
N PRO A 267 13.92 9.17 -25.40
CA PRO A 267 14.13 9.69 -24.04
C PRO A 267 12.84 10.27 -23.42
N GLU A 268 11.84 10.58 -24.24
CA GLU A 268 10.54 11.09 -23.80
C GLU A 268 9.77 10.09 -22.90
N VAL A 269 10.14 8.80 -22.92
CA VAL A 269 9.65 7.82 -21.94
C VAL A 269 9.96 8.29 -20.51
N LEU A 270 11.20 8.77 -20.27
CA LEU A 270 11.62 9.25 -18.95
C LEU A 270 10.99 10.59 -18.59
N ILE A 271 10.68 11.44 -19.57
CA ILE A 271 9.95 12.69 -19.36
C ILE A 271 8.52 12.38 -18.89
N TRP A 272 7.86 11.41 -19.53
CA TRP A 272 6.50 11.01 -19.16
C TRP A 272 6.46 10.28 -17.81
N GLU A 273 7.42 9.41 -17.56
CA GLU A 273 7.62 8.74 -16.27
C GLU A 273 7.75 9.74 -15.13
N ARG A 274 8.60 10.74 -15.30
CA ARG A 274 8.78 11.82 -14.32
C ARG A 274 7.52 12.66 -14.13
N PHE A 275 6.84 13.04 -15.22
CA PHE A 275 5.59 13.82 -15.14
C PHE A 275 4.54 13.06 -14.33
N TRP A 276 4.32 11.78 -14.66
CA TRP A 276 3.36 10.92 -13.94
C TRP A 276 3.72 10.80 -12.46
N LEU A 277 4.98 10.56 -12.15
CA LEU A 277 5.47 10.44 -10.77
C LEU A 277 5.26 11.72 -9.97
N GLU A 278 5.58 12.89 -10.53
CA GLU A 278 5.39 14.18 -9.86
C GLU A 278 3.90 14.44 -9.58
N ARG A 279 2.99 14.03 -10.46
CA ARG A 279 1.54 14.18 -10.23
C ARG A 279 1.06 13.39 -9.02
N ASN A 280 1.57 12.18 -8.86
CA ASN A 280 1.24 11.34 -7.70
C ASN A 280 1.81 11.95 -6.40
N LYS A 281 3.07 12.36 -6.43
CA LYS A 281 3.71 13.03 -5.29
C LYS A 281 3.06 14.36 -4.91
N ASP A 282 2.54 15.10 -5.90
CA ASP A 282 1.81 16.34 -5.63
C ASP A 282 0.51 16.07 -4.86
N LEU A 283 -0.22 14.99 -5.18
CA LEU A 283 -1.38 14.60 -4.37
C LEU A 283 -0.99 14.30 -2.91
N ASP A 284 0.10 13.54 -2.70
CA ASP A 284 0.60 13.26 -1.34
C ASP A 284 0.94 14.56 -0.59
N ARG A 285 1.63 15.51 -1.25
CA ARG A 285 1.98 16.83 -0.69
C ARG A 285 0.75 17.67 -0.36
N GLU A 286 -0.26 17.65 -1.23
CA GLU A 286 -1.51 18.37 -1.02
C GLU A 286 -2.31 17.82 0.15
N LEU A 287 -2.44 16.50 0.26
CA LEU A 287 -3.13 15.87 1.39
C LEU A 287 -2.42 16.16 2.71
N TYR A 288 -1.09 16.06 2.75
CA TYR A 288 -0.30 16.46 3.91
C TYR A 288 -0.53 17.93 4.27
N GLY A 289 -0.41 18.83 3.28
CA GLY A 289 -0.63 20.27 3.47
C GLY A 289 -2.04 20.58 3.99
N LEU A 290 -3.04 19.90 3.47
CA LEU A 290 -4.44 20.03 3.90
C LEU A 290 -4.63 19.58 5.36
N VAL A 291 -4.06 18.43 5.75
CA VAL A 291 -4.12 17.97 7.14
C VAL A 291 -3.45 18.99 8.08
N LYS A 292 -2.26 19.49 7.71
CA LYS A 292 -1.55 20.50 8.51
C LYS A 292 -2.26 21.85 8.57
N TRP A 293 -2.98 22.22 7.52
CA TRP A 293 -3.83 23.41 7.52
C TRP A 293 -5.06 23.25 8.43
N CYS A 294 -5.70 22.07 8.42
CA CYS A 294 -6.87 21.80 9.26
C CYS A 294 -6.53 21.64 10.75
N LYS A 295 -5.49 20.86 11.05
CA LYS A 295 -5.06 20.53 12.42
C LYS A 295 -3.52 20.34 12.43
N PRO A 296 -2.74 21.42 12.65
CA PRO A 296 -1.27 21.41 12.50
C PRO A 296 -0.54 20.32 13.28
N SER A 297 -1.07 19.93 14.45
CA SER A 297 -0.50 18.90 15.33
C SER A 297 -0.85 17.48 14.91
N LEU A 298 -1.80 17.27 13.98
CA LEU A 298 -2.25 15.94 13.60
C LEU A 298 -1.18 15.21 12.78
N PRO A 299 -0.69 14.03 13.21
CA PRO A 299 0.29 13.26 12.45
C PRO A 299 -0.32 12.71 11.16
N PHE A 300 0.41 12.87 10.05
CA PHE A 300 0.09 12.28 8.77
C PHE A 300 1.19 11.30 8.35
N GLY A 301 0.83 10.08 7.99
CA GLY A 301 1.78 9.05 7.60
C GLY A 301 1.52 8.43 6.24
N LEU A 302 2.60 7.95 5.64
CA LEU A 302 2.57 7.26 4.35
C LEU A 302 2.75 5.76 4.54
N ASN A 303 1.84 4.99 3.96
CA ASN A 303 2.03 3.57 3.76
C ASN A 303 2.94 3.35 2.55
N VAL A 304 4.13 2.79 2.76
CA VAL A 304 5.13 2.58 1.70
C VAL A 304 5.07 1.14 1.21
N TRP A 305 4.62 1.00 -0.02
CA TRP A 305 4.37 -0.30 -0.64
C TRP A 305 5.61 -1.20 -0.67
N ASN A 306 5.45 -2.48 -0.33
CA ASN A 306 6.55 -3.45 -0.30
C ASN A 306 7.23 -3.66 -1.66
N ARG A 307 6.54 -3.44 -2.78
CA ARG A 307 7.15 -3.48 -4.12
C ARG A 307 8.30 -2.50 -4.29
N ASN A 308 8.33 -1.40 -3.51
CA ASN A 308 9.47 -0.47 -3.53
C ASN A 308 10.77 -1.13 -3.04
N HIS A 309 10.68 -2.22 -2.26
CA HIS A 309 11.85 -2.99 -1.84
C HIS A 309 12.41 -3.89 -2.95
N PHE A 310 11.56 -4.35 -3.87
CA PHE A 310 11.83 -5.40 -4.84
C PHE A 310 12.07 -4.91 -6.26
N ASN A 311 11.85 -3.62 -6.51
CA ASN A 311 11.94 -3.04 -7.84
C ASN A 311 12.94 -1.87 -7.84
N ILE A 312 13.99 -1.97 -8.64
CA ILE A 312 15.08 -0.99 -8.71
C ILE A 312 14.59 0.38 -9.19
N PHE A 313 13.65 0.43 -10.14
CA PHE A 313 13.09 1.68 -10.65
C PHE A 313 12.26 2.36 -9.58
N ARG A 314 11.35 1.62 -8.93
CA ARG A 314 10.53 2.16 -7.85
C ARG A 314 11.37 2.66 -6.68
N ARG A 315 12.37 1.89 -6.26
CA ARG A 315 13.28 2.29 -5.18
C ARG A 315 14.01 3.60 -5.49
N ALA A 316 14.42 3.80 -6.76
CA ALA A 316 15.04 5.03 -7.22
C ALA A 316 14.06 6.22 -7.27
N GLN A 317 12.78 5.95 -7.58
CA GLN A 317 11.74 6.98 -7.71
C GLN A 317 11.22 7.51 -6.36
N TRP A 318 11.30 6.69 -5.29
CA TRP A 318 10.75 7.00 -3.98
C TRP A 318 11.82 7.05 -2.89
N PRO A 319 12.75 8.02 -2.95
CA PRO A 319 13.78 8.15 -1.92
C PRO A 319 13.16 8.55 -0.57
N TRP A 320 13.59 7.90 0.50
CA TRP A 320 13.07 8.13 1.85
C TRP A 320 13.09 9.59 2.28
N VAL A 321 14.20 10.30 1.98
CA VAL A 321 14.35 11.72 2.36
C VAL A 321 13.28 12.62 1.75
N GLU A 322 12.83 12.33 0.53
CA GLU A 322 11.76 13.10 -0.11
C GLU A 322 10.42 12.88 0.59
N GLN A 323 10.11 11.63 0.96
CA GLN A 323 8.86 11.31 1.66
C GLN A 323 8.72 12.06 3.00
N THR A 324 9.84 12.38 3.66
CA THR A 324 9.83 13.19 4.90
C THR A 324 9.40 14.64 4.71
N MET A 325 9.32 15.13 3.47
CA MET A 325 8.84 16.49 3.20
C MET A 325 7.31 16.62 3.27
N TYR A 326 6.61 15.49 3.21
CA TYR A 326 5.15 15.42 3.22
C TYR A 326 4.62 14.25 4.05
N SER A 327 5.36 13.88 5.10
CA SER A 327 4.87 12.94 6.11
C SER A 327 5.61 13.13 7.45
N ASP A 328 4.90 12.89 8.56
CA ASP A 328 5.49 12.86 9.90
C ASP A 328 6.03 11.47 10.25
N TRP A 329 5.52 10.45 9.59
CA TRP A 329 5.95 9.06 9.75
C TRP A 329 5.73 8.25 8.47
N VAL A 330 6.50 7.20 8.32
CA VAL A 330 6.40 6.25 7.21
C VAL A 330 6.18 4.83 7.73
N LYS A 331 5.40 4.04 7.00
CA LYS A 331 5.15 2.63 7.27
C LYS A 331 5.69 1.78 6.13
N PRO A 332 6.96 1.36 6.15
CA PRO A 332 7.48 0.38 5.20
C PRO A 332 6.77 -0.96 5.39
N ILE A 333 6.13 -1.48 4.35
CA ILE A 333 5.47 -2.78 4.39
C ILE A 333 6.52 -3.89 4.25
N THR A 334 6.56 -4.80 5.23
CA THR A 334 7.46 -5.98 5.22
C THR A 334 6.70 -7.24 5.58
N TYR A 335 5.72 -7.62 4.78
CA TYR A 335 4.94 -8.85 4.98
C TYR A 335 5.80 -10.08 4.68
N GLN A 336 6.73 -10.39 5.57
CA GLN A 336 7.86 -11.30 5.40
C GLN A 336 7.48 -12.68 4.82
N HIS A 337 6.37 -13.28 5.27
CA HIS A 337 5.90 -14.58 4.73
C HIS A 337 5.30 -14.46 3.32
N GLN A 338 4.69 -13.31 2.98
CA GLN A 338 4.16 -13.03 1.64
C GLN A 338 5.24 -12.46 0.71
N SER A 339 6.26 -11.83 1.27
CA SER A 339 7.27 -11.09 0.50
C SER A 339 8.14 -11.98 -0.38
N GLY A 340 8.28 -13.27 -0.08
CA GLY A 340 8.96 -14.21 -0.97
C GLY A 340 8.26 -14.37 -2.32
N GLU A 341 6.93 -14.51 -2.31
CA GLU A 341 6.11 -14.56 -3.53
C GLU A 341 6.15 -13.22 -4.28
N ILE A 342 6.03 -12.11 -3.56
CA ILE A 342 6.09 -10.79 -4.16
C ILE A 342 7.45 -10.53 -4.82
N TRP A 343 8.54 -10.91 -4.16
CA TRP A 343 9.89 -10.81 -4.72
C TRP A 343 10.06 -11.68 -5.96
N HIS A 344 9.61 -12.93 -5.92
CA HIS A 344 9.61 -13.82 -7.08
C HIS A 344 8.84 -13.22 -8.27
N LYS A 345 7.66 -12.67 -8.01
CA LYS A 345 6.82 -12.02 -9.02
C LYS A 345 7.46 -10.76 -9.61
N GLU A 346 7.99 -9.88 -8.75
CA GLU A 346 8.65 -8.64 -9.19
C GLU A 346 9.90 -8.96 -10.01
N PHE A 347 10.73 -9.88 -9.54
CA PHE A 347 11.85 -10.37 -10.33
C PHE A 347 11.40 -10.95 -11.68
N GLY A 348 10.29 -11.71 -11.68
CA GLY A 348 9.75 -12.30 -12.90
C GLY A 348 9.37 -11.27 -13.98
N PHE A 349 9.07 -10.02 -13.63
CA PHE A 349 8.87 -8.96 -14.63
C PHE A 349 10.18 -8.59 -15.30
N PHE A 350 11.27 -8.45 -14.55
CA PHE A 350 12.61 -8.23 -15.08
C PHE A 350 13.13 -9.45 -15.88
N GLY A 351 12.91 -10.64 -15.33
CA GLY A 351 13.34 -11.90 -15.93
C GLY A 351 12.61 -12.26 -17.22
N LYS A 352 11.46 -11.70 -17.50
CA LYS A 352 10.71 -11.88 -18.77
C LYS A 352 10.94 -10.75 -19.77
N THR A 353 11.56 -9.66 -19.35
CA THR A 353 11.79 -8.48 -20.17
C THR A 353 13.29 -8.22 -20.34
N ILE A 354 13.85 -7.31 -19.56
CA ILE A 354 15.21 -6.81 -19.76
C ILE A 354 16.31 -7.80 -19.35
N LEU A 355 16.01 -8.78 -18.48
CA LEU A 355 16.97 -9.81 -18.02
C LEU A 355 16.68 -11.20 -18.60
N ARG A 356 15.82 -11.31 -19.59
CA ARG A 356 15.34 -12.59 -20.12
C ARG A 356 16.45 -13.50 -20.69
N ASP A 357 17.52 -12.92 -21.21
CA ASP A 357 18.60 -13.66 -21.87
C ASP A 357 19.65 -14.16 -20.90
N HIS A 358 19.46 -13.94 -19.59
CA HIS A 358 20.38 -14.33 -18.54
C HIS A 358 19.88 -15.56 -17.75
N ASP A 359 20.78 -16.28 -17.12
CA ASP A 359 20.41 -17.26 -16.12
C ASP A 359 19.58 -16.60 -15.00
N GLN A 360 18.35 -17.04 -14.81
CA GLN A 360 17.39 -16.36 -13.96
C GLN A 360 17.76 -16.42 -12.48
N ALA A 361 18.40 -17.54 -12.04
CA ALA A 361 18.84 -17.67 -10.65
C ALA A 361 20.01 -16.73 -10.36
N ALA A 362 20.98 -16.65 -11.25
CA ALA A 362 22.10 -15.74 -11.14
C ALA A 362 21.65 -14.27 -11.22
N ALA A 363 20.75 -13.92 -12.14
CA ALA A 363 20.20 -12.58 -12.28
C ALA A 363 19.42 -12.14 -11.01
N MET A 364 18.63 -13.03 -10.41
CA MET A 364 17.94 -12.76 -9.15
C MET A 364 18.92 -12.52 -8.00
N GLN A 365 19.99 -13.29 -7.91
CA GLN A 365 21.03 -13.09 -6.88
C GLN A 365 21.72 -11.72 -7.01
N VAL A 366 21.98 -11.27 -8.23
CA VAL A 366 22.55 -9.92 -8.48
C VAL A 366 21.54 -8.85 -8.01
N MET A 367 20.29 -8.96 -8.39
CA MET A 367 19.25 -8.01 -7.94
C MET A 367 19.04 -8.05 -6.43
N ASP A 368 19.04 -9.23 -5.83
CA ASP A 368 18.97 -9.39 -4.37
C ASP A 368 20.12 -8.65 -3.66
N SER A 369 21.33 -8.79 -4.19
CA SER A 369 22.52 -8.07 -3.68
C SER A 369 22.39 -6.55 -3.79
N ILE A 370 21.88 -6.04 -4.93
CA ILE A 370 21.67 -4.60 -5.17
C ILE A 370 20.61 -4.05 -4.20
N LEU A 371 19.53 -4.77 -4.02
CA LEU A 371 18.37 -4.34 -3.21
C LEU A 371 18.54 -4.66 -1.71
N GLY A 372 19.49 -5.52 -1.34
CA GLY A 372 19.76 -5.90 0.04
C GLY A 372 18.62 -6.68 0.68
N ILE A 373 17.93 -7.53 -0.09
CA ILE A 373 16.77 -8.30 0.38
C ILE A 373 17.21 -9.45 1.28
N GLY A 374 18.21 -10.23 0.86
CA GLY A 374 18.71 -11.43 1.56
C GLY A 374 17.70 -12.56 1.49
N GLY A 375 17.11 -12.77 0.31
CA GLY A 375 16.12 -13.80 0.05
C GLY A 375 16.72 -15.19 -0.15
N ALA A 376 15.87 -16.20 -0.07
CA ALA A 376 16.19 -17.57 -0.47
C ALA A 376 16.38 -17.64 -2.00
N PRO A 377 17.01 -18.71 -2.52
CA PRO A 377 17.10 -18.96 -3.95
C PRO A 377 15.73 -18.95 -4.66
N LEU A 378 15.75 -18.64 -5.95
CA LEU A 378 14.56 -18.45 -6.79
C LEU A 378 13.53 -19.59 -6.68
N ASP A 379 14.01 -20.84 -6.59
CA ASP A 379 13.22 -22.06 -6.52
C ASP A 379 12.55 -22.29 -5.15
N ARG A 380 12.98 -21.60 -4.10
CA ARG A 380 12.49 -21.79 -2.71
C ARG A 380 11.90 -20.54 -2.07
N VAL A 381 12.13 -19.37 -2.62
CA VAL A 381 11.76 -18.10 -1.99
C VAL A 381 10.25 -17.96 -1.71
N ILE A 382 9.42 -18.60 -2.51
CA ILE A 382 7.94 -18.59 -2.32
C ILE A 382 7.57 -19.40 -1.07
N GLN A 383 8.15 -20.61 -0.92
CA GLN A 383 7.84 -21.53 0.17
C GLN A 383 8.49 -21.11 1.49
N GLU A 384 9.65 -20.47 1.43
CA GLU A 384 10.38 -20.04 2.62
C GLU A 384 9.98 -18.64 3.10
N GLY A 385 9.48 -17.79 2.20
CA GLY A 385 9.29 -16.37 2.48
C GLY A 385 10.62 -15.63 2.63
N LEU A 386 10.60 -14.50 3.33
CA LEU A 386 11.82 -13.76 3.67
C LEU A 386 12.03 -13.79 5.18
N ASP A 387 13.26 -14.10 5.60
CA ASP A 387 13.61 -14.23 7.02
C ASP A 387 13.49 -12.87 7.74
N PRO A 388 12.70 -12.78 8.83
CA PRO A 388 12.50 -11.53 9.57
C PRO A 388 13.80 -10.91 10.08
N ASP A 389 14.72 -11.72 10.58
CA ASP A 389 15.97 -11.25 11.17
C ASP A 389 16.92 -10.59 10.18
N THR A 390 16.74 -10.90 8.91
CA THR A 390 17.49 -10.29 7.80
C THR A 390 16.65 -9.24 7.10
N TYR A 391 15.51 -9.62 6.53
CA TYR A 391 14.71 -8.75 5.68
C TYR A 391 14.06 -7.57 6.45
N VAL A 392 13.29 -7.86 7.52
CA VAL A 392 12.64 -6.81 8.30
C VAL A 392 13.69 -5.89 8.94
N PHE A 393 14.75 -6.48 9.50
CA PHE A 393 15.85 -5.71 10.07
C PHE A 393 16.48 -4.74 9.05
N ARG A 394 16.85 -5.24 7.86
CA ARG A 394 17.49 -4.43 6.81
C ARG A 394 16.57 -3.32 6.31
N GLN A 395 15.31 -3.64 6.00
CA GLN A 395 14.37 -2.64 5.51
C GLN A 395 14.09 -1.55 6.55
N CYS A 396 14.01 -1.90 7.84
CA CYS A 396 13.89 -0.94 8.91
C CYS A 396 15.14 -0.04 9.02
N ALA A 397 16.33 -0.63 9.00
CA ALA A 397 17.58 0.11 9.06
C ALA A 397 17.77 1.05 7.84
N ASP A 398 17.36 0.60 6.64
CA ASP A 398 17.41 1.41 5.42
C ASP A 398 16.45 2.61 5.50
N ALA A 399 15.22 2.38 5.96
CA ALA A 399 14.25 3.46 6.17
C ALA A 399 14.76 4.48 7.20
N LEU A 400 15.27 4.02 8.35
CA LEU A 400 15.82 4.89 9.39
C LEU A 400 16.98 5.75 8.89
N ARG A 401 17.91 5.15 8.12
CA ARG A 401 18.99 5.91 7.49
C ARG A 401 18.44 6.95 6.51
N GLY A 402 17.49 6.54 5.67
CA GLY A 402 16.96 7.38 4.60
C GLY A 402 16.10 8.55 5.07
N VAL A 403 15.36 8.40 6.18
CA VAL A 403 14.56 9.51 6.73
C VAL A 403 15.40 10.52 7.52
N HIS A 404 16.66 10.23 7.84
CA HIS A 404 17.58 11.14 8.56
C HIS A 404 17.00 11.74 9.85
N GLY A 405 16.17 10.99 10.57
CA GLY A 405 15.50 11.45 11.79
C GLY A 405 14.38 12.49 11.60
N LYS A 406 14.01 12.79 10.35
CA LYS A 406 12.95 13.78 10.02
C LYS A 406 11.54 13.21 10.09
N ALA A 407 11.39 11.89 10.08
CA ALA A 407 10.12 11.20 10.24
C ALA A 407 10.29 9.97 11.13
N LYS A 408 9.21 9.55 11.81
CA LYS A 408 9.20 8.27 12.53
C LYS A 408 9.07 7.12 11.53
N VAL A 409 9.64 5.95 11.87
CA VAL A 409 9.54 4.71 11.05
C VAL A 409 8.75 3.68 11.87
N TYR A 410 7.56 3.34 11.42
CA TYR A 410 6.70 2.31 12.00
C TYR A 410 6.59 1.16 11.02
N MET A 411 7.24 0.02 11.30
CA MET A 411 7.30 -1.09 10.36
C MET A 411 5.94 -1.76 10.19
N GLY A 412 5.48 -1.91 8.95
CA GLY A 412 4.29 -2.69 8.60
C GLY A 412 4.61 -4.17 8.56
N LEU A 413 4.21 -4.90 9.60
CA LEU A 413 4.49 -6.33 9.74
C LEU A 413 3.30 -7.17 9.26
N GLY A 414 3.55 -8.16 8.40
CA GLY A 414 2.52 -9.08 7.95
C GLY A 414 2.16 -10.09 9.03
N ILE A 415 0.90 -10.05 9.48
CA ILE A 415 0.32 -11.07 10.34
C ILE A 415 -0.83 -11.69 9.55
N ASP A 416 -0.65 -12.93 9.10
CA ASP A 416 -1.61 -13.66 8.25
C ASP A 416 -2.04 -12.87 6.99
N ALA A 417 -1.08 -12.21 6.33
CA ALA A 417 -1.35 -11.62 5.02
C ALA A 417 -1.82 -12.73 4.04
N PRO A 418 -2.91 -12.49 3.28
CA PRO A 418 -3.54 -13.53 2.47
C PRO A 418 -2.58 -14.16 1.47
N ARG A 419 -2.60 -15.49 1.38
CA ARG A 419 -1.83 -16.23 0.40
C ARG A 419 -2.54 -16.22 -0.96
N VAL A 420 -1.74 -16.12 -2.01
CA VAL A 420 -2.22 -16.24 -3.40
C VAL A 420 -1.92 -17.63 -3.99
N ARG A 421 -1.10 -18.43 -3.28
CA ARG A 421 -0.70 -19.79 -3.66
C ARG A 421 -0.71 -20.71 -2.44
N ALA A 422 -1.09 -21.97 -2.65
CA ALA A 422 -1.14 -22.97 -1.59
C ALA A 422 0.25 -23.35 -1.02
N ASP A 423 1.30 -23.23 -1.84
CA ASP A 423 2.69 -23.53 -1.46
C ASP A 423 3.47 -22.33 -0.91
N GLN A 424 2.81 -21.19 -0.74
CA GLN A 424 3.43 -19.97 -0.18
C GLN A 424 3.64 -20.10 1.33
N ALA A 425 4.72 -19.49 1.84
CA ALA A 425 4.99 -19.38 3.27
C ALA A 425 3.79 -18.83 4.06
N VAL A 426 3.63 -19.27 5.28
CA VAL A 426 2.57 -18.84 6.22
C VAL A 426 3.17 -18.05 7.37
N CYS A 427 2.37 -17.19 7.99
CA CYS A 427 2.72 -16.58 9.26
C CYS A 427 2.62 -17.63 10.39
N THR A 428 3.56 -17.57 11.33
CA THR A 428 3.54 -18.36 12.57
C THR A 428 3.77 -17.42 13.76
N PRO A 429 3.45 -17.84 15.00
CA PRO A 429 3.76 -17.05 16.19
C PRO A 429 5.24 -16.68 16.30
N ASP A 430 6.15 -17.57 15.92
CA ASP A 430 7.59 -17.32 15.89
C ASP A 430 7.97 -16.25 14.86
N ILE A 431 7.44 -16.32 13.65
CA ILE A 431 7.65 -15.31 12.60
C ILE A 431 7.14 -13.94 13.06
N ALA A 432 5.96 -13.87 13.67
CA ALA A 432 5.39 -12.65 14.21
C ALA A 432 6.28 -12.06 15.32
N TYR A 433 6.71 -12.88 16.27
CA TYR A 433 7.63 -12.51 17.34
C TYR A 433 8.95 -11.97 16.79
N ARG A 434 9.62 -12.71 15.92
CA ARG A 434 10.92 -12.33 15.32
C ARG A 434 10.82 -11.04 14.49
N SER A 435 9.70 -10.79 13.82
CA SER A 435 9.47 -9.57 13.05
C SER A 435 9.42 -8.32 13.94
N VAL A 436 8.72 -8.40 15.08
CA VAL A 436 8.70 -7.32 16.07
C VAL A 436 10.11 -7.11 16.64
N MET A 437 10.79 -8.19 17.07
CA MET A 437 12.14 -8.11 17.62
C MET A 437 13.15 -7.53 16.62
N ALA A 438 13.07 -7.92 15.34
CA ALA A 438 13.93 -7.40 14.28
C ALA A 438 13.73 -5.88 14.07
N THR A 439 12.48 -5.40 14.13
CA THR A 439 12.16 -3.97 14.04
C THR A 439 12.84 -3.17 15.14
N TYR A 440 12.64 -3.55 16.39
CA TYR A 440 13.23 -2.81 17.51
C TYR A 440 14.76 -3.00 17.63
N ARG A 441 15.29 -4.14 17.21
CA ARG A 441 16.74 -4.35 17.10
C ARG A 441 17.38 -3.42 16.07
N ALA A 442 16.69 -3.10 14.99
CA ALA A 442 17.15 -2.12 14.01
C ALA A 442 17.01 -0.66 14.47
N GLY A 443 16.31 -0.40 15.57
CA GLY A 443 16.04 0.95 16.10
C GLY A 443 14.72 1.55 15.61
N GLY A 444 13.81 0.74 15.07
CA GLY A 444 12.48 1.19 14.64
C GLY A 444 11.67 1.83 15.77
N HIS A 445 10.84 2.80 15.43
CA HIS A 445 10.08 3.57 16.41
C HIS A 445 8.78 2.89 16.83
N GLY A 446 8.34 1.86 16.12
CA GLY A 446 7.13 1.10 16.40
C GLY A 446 6.76 0.15 15.27
N VAL A 447 5.62 -0.49 15.41
CA VAL A 447 5.10 -1.46 14.45
C VAL A 447 3.64 -1.19 14.12
N VAL A 448 3.21 -1.59 12.93
CA VAL A 448 1.81 -1.67 12.51
C VAL A 448 1.53 -3.08 12.03
N LEU A 449 0.68 -3.80 12.73
CA LEU A 449 0.26 -5.16 12.38
C LEU A 449 -0.72 -5.09 11.19
N SER A 450 -0.45 -5.83 10.15
CA SER A 450 -1.09 -5.70 8.83
C SER A 450 -1.40 -7.07 8.22
N PRO A 451 -2.32 -7.19 7.24
CA PRO A 451 -3.07 -6.13 6.59
C PRO A 451 -4.43 -5.83 7.22
N ASN A 452 -4.99 -6.75 8.04
CA ASN A 452 -6.31 -6.59 8.63
C ASN A 452 -6.53 -7.55 9.80
N TYR A 453 -6.95 -7.03 10.94
CA TYR A 453 -7.22 -7.80 12.16
C TYR A 453 -8.12 -9.02 11.90
N ALA A 454 -9.22 -8.86 11.17
CA ALA A 454 -10.15 -9.96 10.89
C ALA A 454 -9.50 -11.15 10.14
N SER A 455 -8.36 -10.97 9.50
CA SER A 455 -7.60 -12.06 8.85
C SER A 455 -6.52 -12.68 9.73
N MET A 456 -6.24 -12.10 10.90
CA MET A 456 -5.14 -12.52 11.76
C MET A 456 -5.57 -13.62 12.71
N LYS A 457 -4.77 -14.67 12.84
CA LYS A 457 -4.96 -15.68 13.88
C LYS A 457 -4.54 -15.11 15.24
N LEU A 458 -5.39 -15.32 16.24
CA LEU A 458 -5.11 -14.85 17.60
C LEU A 458 -3.80 -15.45 18.15
N THR A 459 -3.48 -16.67 17.77
CA THR A 459 -2.20 -17.33 18.14
C THR A 459 -0.98 -16.62 17.56
N ASN A 460 -1.08 -16.05 16.34
CA ASN A 460 0.01 -15.27 15.76
C ASN A 460 0.15 -13.90 16.45
N LEU A 461 -0.96 -13.31 16.86
CA LEU A 461 -0.97 -12.10 17.69
C LEU A 461 -0.37 -12.34 19.09
N ASP A 462 -0.46 -13.55 19.64
CA ASP A 462 0.22 -13.93 20.89
C ASP A 462 1.75 -13.90 20.73
N GLY A 463 2.29 -14.24 19.55
CA GLY A 463 3.71 -14.06 19.23
C GLY A 463 4.15 -12.60 19.27
N VAL A 464 3.31 -11.68 18.76
CA VAL A 464 3.53 -10.24 18.89
C VAL A 464 3.53 -9.81 20.36
N ALA A 465 2.53 -10.27 21.13
CA ALA A 465 2.39 -9.96 22.55
C ALA A 465 3.61 -10.42 23.37
N GLN A 466 4.16 -11.60 23.06
CA GLN A 466 5.39 -12.09 23.67
C GLN A 466 6.56 -11.15 23.43
N ALA A 467 6.79 -10.73 22.18
CA ALA A 467 7.87 -9.81 21.84
C ALA A 467 7.72 -8.47 22.56
N LEU A 468 6.50 -7.91 22.59
CA LEU A 468 6.23 -6.64 23.27
C LEU A 468 6.45 -6.74 24.79
N THR A 469 6.13 -7.89 25.41
CA THR A 469 6.40 -8.14 26.82
C THR A 469 7.89 -8.16 27.11
N GLU A 470 8.70 -8.85 26.30
CA GLU A 470 10.16 -8.86 26.47
C GLU A 470 10.80 -7.49 26.27
N LEU A 471 10.22 -6.65 25.42
CA LEU A 471 10.63 -5.28 25.18
C LEU A 471 10.19 -4.31 26.30
N GLY A 472 9.29 -4.73 27.20
CA GLY A 472 8.70 -3.87 28.23
C GLY A 472 7.68 -2.87 27.69
N LEU A 473 7.04 -3.22 26.56
CA LEU A 473 6.01 -2.41 25.89
C LEU A 473 4.58 -2.92 26.13
N LYS A 474 4.44 -4.07 26.79
CA LYS A 474 3.16 -4.65 27.22
C LYS A 474 3.17 -4.89 28.70
#